data_12b7552809e541c9510c7d0600cf6bb3
#
_entry.id   12b7552809e541c9510c7d0600cf6bb3
#
_cell.length_a   1.000
_cell.length_b   1.000
_cell.length_c   1.000
_cell.angle_alpha   90.00
_cell.angle_beta   90.00
_cell.angle_gamma   90.00
#
_symmetry.space_group_name_H-M   'P 1'
#
loop_
_entity.id
_entity.type
_entity.pdbx_description
1 polymer ?
#
loop_
_entity_poly.entity_id
_entity_poly.type
_entity_poly.pdbx_seq_one_letter_code
_entity_poly.pdbx_strand_id
1 'polypeptide(L)'
;AATLLPWKEEYRPQDTAAASADGMVPADHPGWYVFSPELFARLQSEGKPVFLDIGADWCTNCKSNEKKVLLQPDIQAEFTKRGVVLLKGDFTREDPVLKDWMQKGGSIGVPFNVLYIPGREPVKMAELFSKADLHIAL
;
A
#
# COMPACT_ATOMS: atom_id res chain seq x y z
N ALA A 1 -15.49 14.68 27.23
CA ALA A 1 -15.57 14.52 26.91
C ALA A 1 -15.76 14.27 26.50
N ALA A 2 -15.68 14.18 26.39
CA ALA A 2 -15.81 13.85 26.01
C ALA A 2 -16.12 13.42 25.53
N THR A 3 -16.32 13.33 25.39
CA THR A 3 -16.58 12.79 24.99
C THR A 3 -16.97 12.37 24.31
N LEU A 4 -17.26 12.32 24.01
CA LEU A 4 -17.54 11.75 23.37
C LEU A 4 -17.74 11.31 22.80
N LEU A 5 -17.86 11.24 22.52
CA LEU A 5 -17.99 10.52 21.99
C LEU A 5 -17.92 9.77 21.73
N PRO A 6 -18.02 9.51 21.80
CA PRO A 6 -17.70 8.29 21.80
C PRO A 6 -17.81 7.52 20.68
N TRP A 7 -18.72 7.18 20.35
CA TRP A 7 -19.01 6.48 19.38
C TRP A 7 -18.07 6.53 18.35
N LYS A 8 -17.72 7.50 18.03
CA LYS A 8 -16.94 7.58 17.11
C LYS A 8 -15.76 7.19 17.53
N GLU A 9 -15.59 7.46 18.49
CA GLU A 9 -14.52 7.17 18.89
C GLU A 9 -14.63 6.06 19.38
N GLU A 10 -15.59 5.52 19.41
CA GLU A 10 -15.60 4.50 19.74
C GLU A 10 -14.93 3.86 19.14
N TYR A 11 -14.71 3.59 19.10
CA TYR A 11 -13.61 3.22 18.82
C TYR A 11 -13.55 1.96 18.27
N ARG A 12 -12.69 1.77 17.56
CA ARG A 12 -12.53 0.50 16.98
C ARG A 12 -11.29 -0.10 17.56
N PRO A 13 -11.44 -1.21 18.23
CA PRO A 13 -10.28 -1.86 18.84
C PRO A 13 -9.16 -2.07 17.85
N GLN A 14 -9.50 -2.43 16.62
CA GLN A 14 -8.46 -2.63 15.65
C GLN A 14 -7.72 -1.34 15.32
N ASP A 15 -8.40 -0.22 15.37
CA ASP A 15 -7.72 1.04 15.12
C ASP A 15 -6.67 1.31 16.18
N THR A 16 -7.03 1.08 17.42
CA THR A 16 -6.11 1.31 18.53
C THR A 16 -5.00 0.27 18.56
N ALA A 17 -5.39 -0.98 18.50
CA ALA A 17 -4.40 -2.05 18.59
C ALA A 17 -3.52 -2.11 17.36
N ALA A 18 -4.07 -1.73 16.22
CA ALA A 18 -3.37 -1.87 14.97
C ALA A 18 -2.60 -0.63 14.57
N ALA A 19 -2.94 0.53 15.09
CA ALA A 19 -2.26 1.74 14.70
C ALA A 19 -0.84 1.76 15.23
N SER A 20 0.10 2.08 14.37
CA SER A 20 1.48 2.25 14.81
C SER A 20 1.64 3.59 15.49
N ALA A 21 2.81 3.83 16.05
CA ALA A 21 3.14 5.12 16.63
C ALA A 21 3.01 6.23 15.61
N ASP A 22 3.09 5.90 14.31
CA ASP A 22 2.97 6.86 13.23
C ASP A 22 1.52 7.09 12.82
N GLY A 23 0.57 6.42 13.44
CA GLY A 23 -0.83 6.52 13.06
C GLY A 23 -1.22 5.71 11.84
N MET A 24 -0.35 4.79 11.39
CA MET A 24 -0.65 3.93 10.26
C MET A 24 -1.42 2.70 10.71
N VAL A 25 -2.39 2.29 9.91
CA VAL A 25 -3.24 1.14 10.21
C VAL A 25 -2.70 -0.08 9.47
N PRO A 26 -2.34 -1.15 10.18
CA PRO A 26 -1.86 -2.36 9.51
C PRO A 26 -2.89 -2.95 8.55
N ALA A 27 -2.40 -3.39 7.40
CA ALA A 27 -3.20 -4.13 6.45
C ALA A 27 -3.20 -5.62 6.83
N ASP A 28 -3.75 -6.46 5.96
CA ASP A 28 -3.88 -7.88 6.26
C ASP A 28 -2.59 -8.68 6.07
N HIS A 29 -1.53 -8.04 5.60
CA HIS A 29 -0.22 -8.69 5.48
C HIS A 29 0.76 -8.02 6.43
N PRO A 30 1.59 -8.80 7.14
CA PRO A 30 2.56 -8.21 8.08
C PRO A 30 3.50 -7.24 7.38
N GLY A 31 3.66 -6.06 8.00
CA GLY A 31 4.54 -5.04 7.45
C GLY A 31 3.91 -4.14 6.41
N TRP A 32 2.67 -4.41 6.04
CA TRP A 32 1.93 -3.59 5.10
C TRP A 32 0.89 -2.76 5.85
N TYR A 33 0.61 -1.57 5.33
CA TYR A 33 -0.32 -0.65 5.97
C TYR A 33 -1.41 -0.23 5.00
N VAL A 34 -2.56 0.14 5.52
CA VAL A 34 -3.71 0.53 4.71
C VAL A 34 -3.39 1.85 4.01
N PHE A 35 -3.54 1.86 2.69
CA PHE A 35 -3.33 3.05 1.88
C PHE A 35 -4.45 4.06 2.08
N SER A 36 -4.08 5.33 2.14
CA SER A 36 -5.00 6.44 1.93
C SER A 36 -4.21 7.56 1.26
N PRO A 37 -4.88 8.42 0.49
CA PRO A 37 -4.19 9.56 -0.09
C PRO A 37 -3.53 10.45 0.96
N GLU A 38 -4.17 10.58 2.13
CA GLU A 38 -3.64 11.37 3.21
C GLU A 38 -2.35 10.80 3.77
N LEU A 39 -2.32 9.48 3.99
CA LEU A 39 -1.12 8.82 4.46
C LEU A 39 -0.01 8.92 3.42
N PHE A 40 -0.34 8.71 2.16
CA PHE A 40 0.64 8.82 1.10
C PHE A 40 1.27 10.21 1.07
N ALA A 41 0.44 11.26 1.15
CA ALA A 41 0.94 12.63 1.15
C ALA A 41 1.88 12.88 2.33
N ARG A 42 1.52 12.36 3.51
CA ARG A 42 2.37 12.50 4.69
C ARG A 42 3.72 11.84 4.48
N LEU A 43 3.72 10.60 3.95
CA LEU A 43 4.97 9.87 3.73
C LEU A 43 5.83 10.58 2.70
N GLN A 44 5.22 11.14 1.66
CA GLN A 44 5.97 11.91 0.68
C GLN A 44 6.59 13.14 1.31
N SER A 45 5.86 13.85 2.16
CA SER A 45 6.39 15.03 2.82
C SER A 45 7.55 14.69 3.74
N GLU A 46 7.60 13.45 4.23
CA GLU A 46 8.69 12.98 5.07
C GLU A 46 9.84 12.40 4.26
N GLY A 47 9.74 12.40 2.94
CA GLY A 47 10.80 11.91 2.08
C GLY A 47 10.97 10.41 2.08
N LYS A 48 9.91 9.66 2.38
CA LYS A 48 10.00 8.20 2.49
C LYS A 48 9.61 7.53 1.18
N PRO A 49 10.37 6.51 0.75
CA PRO A 49 9.95 5.74 -0.42
C PRO A 49 8.75 4.86 -0.07
N VAL A 50 7.85 4.69 -1.02
CA VAL A 50 6.61 3.96 -0.83
C VAL A 50 6.41 2.98 -1.96
N PHE A 51 5.99 1.76 -1.64
CA PHE A 51 5.49 0.82 -2.63
C PHE A 51 4.00 0.63 -2.37
N LEU A 52 3.20 0.90 -3.39
CA LEU A 52 1.74 0.81 -3.27
C LEU A 52 1.25 -0.38 -4.08
N ASP A 53 0.49 -1.25 -3.43
CA ASP A 53 -0.14 -2.40 -4.07
C ASP A 53 -1.65 -2.25 -3.93
N ILE A 54 -2.34 -1.98 -5.03
CA ILE A 54 -3.80 -2.01 -5.04
C ILE A 54 -4.22 -3.28 -5.76
N GLY A 55 -4.95 -4.12 -5.04
CA GLY A 55 -5.42 -5.38 -5.56
C GLY A 55 -6.86 -5.64 -5.15
N ALA A 56 -7.34 -6.84 -5.45
CA ALA A 56 -8.70 -7.24 -5.12
C ALA A 56 -8.75 -8.75 -4.96
N ASP A 57 -9.73 -9.22 -4.17
CA ASP A 57 -9.88 -10.65 -3.94
C ASP A 57 -10.15 -11.43 -5.23
N TRP A 58 -10.83 -10.79 -6.19
CA TRP A 58 -11.18 -11.44 -7.45
C TRP A 58 -10.09 -11.31 -8.52
N CYS A 59 -8.96 -10.71 -8.17
CA CYS A 59 -7.89 -10.44 -9.15
C CYS A 59 -6.82 -11.52 -9.07
N THR A 60 -6.81 -12.43 -10.04
CA THR A 60 -5.84 -13.53 -10.07
C THR A 60 -4.40 -13.02 -10.19
N ASN A 61 -4.19 -12.04 -11.05
CA ASN A 61 -2.85 -11.50 -11.25
C ASN A 61 -2.32 -10.80 -9.99
N CYS A 62 -3.21 -10.13 -9.24
CA CYS A 62 -2.82 -9.51 -7.98
C CYS A 62 -2.30 -10.56 -7.01
N LYS A 63 -3.02 -11.67 -6.88
CA LYS A 63 -2.63 -12.73 -5.96
C LYS A 63 -1.33 -13.38 -6.41
N SER A 64 -1.13 -13.53 -7.70
CA SER A 64 0.10 -14.09 -8.23
C SER A 64 1.30 -13.19 -7.89
N ASN A 65 1.17 -11.88 -8.11
CA ASN A 65 2.24 -10.95 -7.78
C ASN A 65 2.55 -10.95 -6.28
N GLU A 66 1.51 -11.01 -5.45
CA GLU A 66 1.70 -11.06 -4.01
C GLU A 66 2.43 -12.33 -3.60
N LYS A 67 1.92 -13.47 -4.03
CA LYS A 67 2.47 -14.75 -3.61
C LYS A 67 3.87 -14.98 -4.12
N LYS A 68 4.12 -14.65 -5.37
CA LYS A 68 5.39 -14.99 -6.02
C LYS A 68 6.47 -13.95 -5.85
N VAL A 69 6.09 -12.71 -5.53
CA VAL A 69 7.06 -11.63 -5.42
C VAL A 69 6.92 -10.87 -4.12
N LEU A 70 5.81 -10.18 -3.93
CA LEU A 70 5.72 -9.17 -2.88
C LEU A 70 5.80 -9.73 -1.47
N LEU A 71 5.27 -10.91 -1.23
CA LEU A 71 5.27 -11.51 0.10
C LEU A 71 6.41 -12.48 0.33
N GLN A 72 7.33 -12.61 -0.63
CA GLN A 72 8.49 -13.46 -0.46
C GLN A 72 9.44 -12.86 0.58
N PRO A 73 10.04 -13.70 1.46
CA PRO A 73 10.90 -13.18 2.53
C PRO A 73 12.07 -12.35 2.02
N ASP A 74 12.67 -12.73 0.89
CA ASP A 74 13.81 -11.99 0.35
C ASP A 74 13.38 -10.61 -0.15
N ILE A 75 12.20 -10.51 -0.72
CA ILE A 75 11.66 -9.23 -1.18
C ILE A 75 11.28 -8.36 0.03
N GLN A 76 10.67 -8.95 1.04
CA GLN A 76 10.33 -8.22 2.26
C GLN A 76 11.60 -7.67 2.91
N ALA A 77 12.66 -8.47 2.94
CA ALA A 77 13.92 -8.04 3.51
C ALA A 77 14.52 -6.88 2.71
N GLU A 78 14.38 -6.90 1.39
CA GLU A 78 14.91 -5.85 0.55
C GLU A 78 14.14 -4.54 0.78
N PHE A 79 12.82 -4.60 0.88
CA PHE A 79 12.02 -3.42 1.21
C PHE A 79 12.44 -2.83 2.55
N THR A 80 12.60 -3.68 3.56
CA THR A 80 13.01 -3.23 4.89
C THR A 80 14.39 -2.57 4.85
N LYS A 81 15.31 -3.19 4.15
CA LYS A 81 16.67 -2.68 4.02
C LYS A 81 16.68 -1.29 3.40
N ARG A 82 15.80 -1.04 2.45
CA ARG A 82 15.75 0.24 1.75
C ARG A 82 14.80 1.23 2.40
N GLY A 83 14.16 0.86 3.49
CA GLY A 83 13.24 1.74 4.19
C GLY A 83 11.96 2.05 3.44
N VAL A 84 11.54 1.15 2.54
CA VAL A 84 10.34 1.35 1.75
C VAL A 84 9.11 1.06 2.61
N VAL A 85 8.19 2.03 2.65
CA VAL A 85 6.92 1.84 3.34
C VAL A 85 5.96 1.14 2.40
N LEU A 86 5.32 0.07 2.89
CA LEU A 86 4.47 -0.78 2.05
C LEU A 86 3.02 -0.45 2.33
N LEU A 87 2.32 0.02 1.30
CA LEU A 87 0.92 0.39 1.42
C LEU A 87 0.04 -0.50 0.55
N LYS A 88 -1.12 -0.87 1.07
CA LYS A 88 -2.04 -1.75 0.38
C LYS A 88 -3.41 -1.12 0.27
N GLY A 89 -3.98 -1.16 -0.94
CA GLY A 89 -5.35 -0.76 -1.19
C GLY A 89 -6.18 -1.98 -1.60
N ASP A 90 -7.36 -2.11 -1.01
CA ASP A 90 -8.26 -3.23 -1.33
C ASP A 90 -9.38 -2.73 -2.22
N PHE A 91 -9.32 -3.11 -3.49
CA PHE A 91 -10.30 -2.67 -4.50
C PHE A 91 -11.39 -3.71 -4.72
N THR A 92 -11.54 -4.67 -3.80
CA THR A 92 -12.51 -5.75 -3.95
C THR A 92 -13.92 -5.21 -4.18
N ARG A 93 -14.26 -4.11 -3.51
CA ARG A 93 -15.57 -3.46 -3.63
C ARG A 93 -15.53 -2.21 -4.49
N GLU A 94 -14.48 -2.06 -5.28
CA GLU A 94 -14.33 -0.96 -6.24
C GLU A 94 -14.46 0.41 -5.58
N ASP A 95 -13.72 0.59 -4.48
CA ASP A 95 -13.68 1.83 -3.73
C ASP A 95 -13.39 3.01 -4.66
N PRO A 96 -14.25 4.05 -4.65
CA PRO A 96 -14.06 5.20 -5.55
C PRO A 96 -12.76 5.96 -5.34
N VAL A 97 -12.26 6.01 -4.11
CA VAL A 97 -11.00 6.70 -3.83
C VAL A 97 -9.86 5.99 -4.53
N LEU A 98 -9.85 4.65 -4.46
CA LEU A 98 -8.83 3.86 -5.14
C LEU A 98 -8.96 3.95 -6.65
N LYS A 99 -10.20 3.95 -7.14
CA LYS A 99 -10.45 4.07 -8.58
C LYS A 99 -9.89 5.39 -9.10
N ASP A 100 -10.18 6.47 -8.40
CA ASP A 100 -9.69 7.79 -8.78
C ASP A 100 -8.15 7.81 -8.78
N TRP A 101 -7.55 7.24 -7.73
CA TRP A 101 -6.09 7.19 -7.63
C TRP A 101 -5.48 6.45 -8.81
N MET A 102 -6.04 5.29 -9.15
CA MET A 102 -5.53 4.49 -10.27
C MET A 102 -5.69 5.22 -11.60
N GLN A 103 -6.82 5.88 -11.80
CA GLN A 103 -7.06 6.64 -13.03
C GLN A 103 -6.04 7.76 -13.17
N LYS A 104 -5.75 8.47 -12.09
CA LYS A 104 -4.74 9.53 -12.13
C LYS A 104 -3.35 8.97 -12.38
N GLY A 105 -3.12 7.72 -12.00
CA GLY A 105 -1.87 7.04 -12.30
C GLY A 105 -1.82 6.36 -13.66
N GLY A 106 -2.85 6.58 -14.49
CA GLY A 106 -2.87 6.05 -15.85
C GLY A 106 -3.33 4.60 -15.94
N SER A 107 -4.09 4.11 -14.95
CA SER A 107 -4.54 2.73 -14.96
C SER A 107 -6.05 2.67 -14.87
N ILE A 108 -6.64 1.62 -15.47
CA ILE A 108 -8.08 1.44 -15.44
C ILE A 108 -8.53 0.43 -14.39
N GLY A 109 -7.59 -0.22 -13.72
CA GLY A 109 -7.96 -1.19 -12.70
C GLY A 109 -6.75 -1.91 -12.13
N VAL A 110 -7.04 -3.01 -11.43
CA VAL A 110 -6.02 -3.79 -10.74
C VAL A 110 -5.47 -4.89 -11.64
N PRO A 111 -4.25 -5.37 -11.39
CA PRO A 111 -3.34 -4.94 -10.34
C PRO A 111 -2.71 -3.58 -10.62
N PHE A 112 -2.52 -2.80 -9.57
CA PHE A 112 -1.88 -1.51 -9.68
C PHE A 112 -0.75 -1.49 -8.65
N ASN A 113 0.49 -1.59 -9.12
CA ASN A 113 1.66 -1.64 -8.25
C ASN A 113 2.63 -0.56 -8.68
N VAL A 114 2.95 0.35 -7.78
CA VAL A 114 3.77 1.50 -8.11
C VAL A 114 4.80 1.73 -7.00
N LEU A 115 6.03 1.99 -7.42
CA LEU A 115 7.10 2.36 -6.51
C LEU A 115 7.35 3.85 -6.63
N TYR A 116 7.25 4.54 -5.50
CA TYR A 116 7.47 5.98 -5.42
C TYR A 116 8.74 6.23 -4.63
N ILE A 117 9.77 6.73 -5.28
CA ILE A 117 11.04 7.06 -4.62
C ILE A 117 11.22 8.56 -4.71
N PRO A 118 11.54 9.23 -3.58
CA PRO A 118 11.70 10.69 -3.59
C PRO A 118 12.72 11.12 -4.64
N GLY A 119 12.35 12.15 -5.39
CA GLY A 119 13.22 12.71 -6.41
C GLY A 119 13.23 11.94 -7.72
N ARG A 120 12.42 10.90 -7.85
CA ARG A 120 12.35 10.12 -9.09
C ARG A 120 10.90 9.99 -9.53
N GLU A 121 10.72 9.73 -10.83
CA GLU A 121 9.38 9.47 -11.35
C GLU A 121 8.83 8.16 -10.79
N PRO A 122 7.54 8.10 -10.52
CA PRO A 122 6.95 6.83 -10.08
C PRO A 122 7.18 5.72 -11.10
N VAL A 123 7.45 4.52 -10.61
CA VAL A 123 7.64 3.37 -11.48
C VAL A 123 6.44 2.45 -11.33
N LYS A 124 5.58 2.42 -12.35
CA LYS A 124 4.42 1.53 -12.35
C LYS A 124 4.86 0.18 -12.91
N MET A 125 4.66 -0.87 -12.10
CA MET A 125 5.03 -2.21 -12.51
C MET A 125 4.05 -2.74 -13.56
N ALA A 126 4.53 -3.69 -14.37
CA ALA A 126 3.65 -4.37 -15.32
C ALA A 126 2.59 -5.15 -14.58
N GLU A 127 1.54 -5.56 -15.29
CA GLU A 127 0.43 -6.30 -14.71
C GLU A 127 0.92 -7.56 -13.99
N LEU A 128 1.89 -8.25 -14.57
CA LEU A 128 2.61 -9.34 -13.92
C LEU A 128 4.09 -8.97 -13.93
N PHE A 129 4.73 -9.06 -12.81
CA PHE A 129 6.14 -8.71 -12.73
C PHE A 129 6.89 -9.74 -11.90
N SER A 130 8.20 -9.81 -12.12
CA SER A 130 9.07 -10.75 -11.45
C SER A 130 9.86 -10.06 -10.35
N LYS A 131 10.56 -10.87 -9.54
CA LYS A 131 11.51 -10.31 -8.57
C LYS A 131 12.57 -9.47 -9.27
N ALA A 132 13.03 -9.92 -10.44
CA ALA A 132 14.04 -9.17 -11.18
C ALA A 132 13.50 -7.79 -11.60
N ASP A 133 12.25 -7.75 -12.06
CA ASP A 133 11.64 -6.46 -12.44
C ASP A 133 11.61 -5.51 -11.26
N LEU A 134 11.28 -6.02 -10.09
CA LEU A 134 11.21 -5.20 -8.88
C LEU A 134 12.60 -4.73 -8.46
N HIS A 135 13.60 -5.60 -8.53
CA HIS A 135 14.97 -5.21 -8.19
C HIS A 135 15.47 -4.10 -9.11
N ILE A 136 15.11 -4.15 -10.38
CA ILE A 136 15.52 -3.11 -11.31
C ILE A 136 14.87 -1.77 -10.93
N ALA A 137 13.61 -1.80 -10.49
CA ALA A 137 12.89 -0.58 -10.10
C ALA A 137 13.47 0.01 -8.82
N LEU A 138 13.89 -0.86 -7.91
CA LEU A 138 14.48 -0.41 -6.67
C LEU A 138 15.88 0.16 -6.91
#